data_7aca5c63dd8c0fffefcd8020cfc44663
#
_entry.id   7aca5c63dd8c0fffefcd8020cfc44663
#
_cell.length_a   1.000
_cell.length_b   1.000
_cell.length_c   1.000
_cell.angle_alpha   90.00
_cell.angle_beta   90.00
_cell.angle_gamma   90.00
#
_symmetry.space_group_name_H-M   'P 1'
#
loop_
_entity.id
_entity.type
_entity.pdbx_description
1 polymer ?
#
loop_
_entity_poly.entity_id
_entity_poly.type
_entity_poly.pdbx_seq_one_letter_code
_entity_poly.pdbx_strand_id
1 'polypeptide(L)'
;MTTTDLDATPLDPALSHTRGETDVPLLTQTIPENLAATVEEFGDRDALVDVQAGRRWTYSEFLADVRRLASGLHRLGIRAGDRVGIWSPNRWEWVMVQYATAEIGAVLVNINPSYRVHELEFVLKQAGIKAVIAAPQFKDSDYTGMLAQVQPNCPDLELVVLFGDEEWESMVSGPTDADVLAEIRAGLTNHDPINIQYTSGTTGFPKGATLSHSNILNNGYFVGELISYSEVDRVCIPVPFYHCFGMVMGNLACTSHGSAMVIPAPAFDPAASLRAVEQEKCTSLYGVPTMFIAELALEDFDSYDLSTLRTGIMAGSPCPESTMRQVIDRMNMEEVSICYGMTETSPVSTQTRRDDSLDRRVSTVGRVGPHLEIKIVDPSTGATLPRGEAGEFCTKGYSVMLGYWDQPDKTAEAIDPEGWMHTGDIGEMDDAGYVRITGRIKDMVIRGGENIYPREVEEFLYTHPDILDAQVIGVPDPKYGEELMAWVRLKPGRDDLTAEEVREFATGKLARHKIPKYVHVVDEFPMTVTGKVRKVEMRKRAIEILGIA
;
A
#
# COMPACT_ATOMS: atom_id res chain seq x y z
N MET A 1 -19.58 -1.47 16.09
CA MET A 1 -20.66 -0.89 15.27
C MET A 1 -21.04 -1.93 14.25
N THR A 2 -22.31 -2.34 14.22
CA THR A 2 -22.83 -3.35 13.30
C THR A 2 -22.54 -2.97 11.86
N THR A 3 -22.24 -3.95 11.01
CA THR A 3 -22.17 -3.85 9.55
C THR A 3 -23.23 -2.88 9.05
N THR A 4 -22.80 -1.69 8.65
CA THR A 4 -23.73 -0.72 8.07
C THR A 4 -24.15 -1.25 6.71
N ASP A 5 -25.39 -1.77 6.63
CA ASP A 5 -26.08 -1.84 5.34
C ASP A 5 -25.94 -0.45 4.71
N LEU A 6 -25.39 -0.40 3.49
CA LEU A 6 -25.33 0.85 2.76
C LEU A 6 -26.75 1.40 2.66
N ASP A 7 -26.95 2.65 3.06
CA ASP A 7 -28.26 3.29 3.09
C ASP A 7 -28.96 3.12 1.72
N ALA A 8 -30.15 2.53 1.72
CA ALA A 8 -30.92 2.26 0.50
C ALA A 8 -31.50 3.52 -0.18
N THR A 9 -31.25 4.72 0.39
CA THR A 9 -31.71 5.98 -0.19
C THR A 9 -31.11 6.20 -1.59
N PRO A 10 -31.91 6.48 -2.62
CA PRO A 10 -31.39 6.78 -3.96
C PRO A 10 -30.42 7.96 -3.93
N LEU A 11 -29.27 7.80 -4.58
CA LEU A 11 -28.28 8.89 -4.72
C LEU A 11 -28.71 9.84 -5.83
N ASP A 12 -28.40 11.14 -5.67
CA ASP A 12 -28.56 12.12 -6.74
C ASP A 12 -27.47 11.87 -7.82
N PRO A 13 -27.86 11.51 -9.05
CA PRO A 13 -26.91 11.20 -10.12
C PRO A 13 -26.07 12.41 -10.56
N ALA A 14 -26.50 13.64 -10.26
CA ALA A 14 -25.76 14.85 -10.58
C ALA A 14 -24.58 15.09 -9.60
N LEU A 15 -24.60 14.44 -8.43
CA LEU A 15 -23.56 14.61 -7.43
C LEU A 15 -22.43 13.56 -7.57
N SER A 16 -21.23 13.96 -7.16
CA SER A 16 -20.05 13.10 -7.07
C SER A 16 -20.16 12.16 -5.85
N HIS A 17 -21.14 11.25 -5.90
CA HIS A 17 -21.47 10.29 -4.87
C HIS A 17 -21.87 8.96 -5.51
N THR A 18 -21.26 7.85 -5.11
CA THR A 18 -21.56 6.52 -5.68
C THR A 18 -21.32 5.41 -4.66
N ARG A 19 -22.02 4.29 -4.87
CA ARG A 19 -21.93 3.05 -4.08
C ARG A 19 -21.42 1.92 -4.93
N GLY A 20 -20.63 1.04 -4.31
CA GLY A 20 -20.20 -0.22 -4.88
C GLY A 20 -21.31 -1.26 -4.93
N GLU A 21 -21.07 -2.25 -5.76
CA GLU A 21 -21.93 -3.43 -5.91
C GLU A 21 -21.97 -4.24 -4.60
N THR A 22 -23.08 -4.93 -4.33
CA THR A 22 -23.29 -5.71 -3.09
C THR A 22 -23.79 -7.12 -3.36
N ASP A 23 -23.79 -7.56 -4.61
CA ASP A 23 -24.23 -8.88 -5.07
C ASP A 23 -23.34 -10.03 -4.60
N VAL A 24 -22.02 -9.77 -4.46
CA VAL A 24 -21.09 -10.69 -3.79
C VAL A 24 -21.02 -10.30 -2.31
N PRO A 25 -21.42 -11.19 -1.38
CA PRO A 25 -21.49 -10.84 0.04
C PRO A 25 -20.11 -10.61 0.67
N LEU A 26 -20.07 -9.80 1.72
CA LEU A 26 -18.89 -9.68 2.58
C LEU A 26 -18.55 -11.03 3.22
N LEU A 27 -17.27 -11.35 3.30
CA LEU A 27 -16.77 -12.46 4.12
C LEU A 27 -17.00 -12.12 5.60
N THR A 28 -17.64 -13.03 6.31
CA THR A 28 -17.85 -12.91 7.76
C THR A 28 -16.83 -13.72 8.57
N GLN A 29 -15.93 -14.38 7.90
CA GLN A 29 -14.85 -15.16 8.47
C GLN A 29 -13.77 -14.29 9.10
N THR A 30 -13.07 -14.85 10.09
CA THR A 30 -11.75 -14.40 10.50
C THR A 30 -10.70 -14.87 9.48
N ILE A 31 -9.48 -14.28 9.50
CA ILE A 31 -8.37 -14.71 8.63
C ILE A 31 -8.04 -16.20 8.80
N PRO A 32 -7.96 -16.75 10.04
CA PRO A 32 -7.75 -18.20 10.23
C PRO A 32 -8.84 -19.10 9.65
N GLU A 33 -10.10 -18.69 9.78
CA GLU A 33 -11.24 -19.44 9.22
C GLU A 33 -11.20 -19.44 7.70
N ASN A 34 -10.88 -18.29 7.09
CA ASN A 34 -10.73 -18.17 5.65
C ASN A 34 -9.58 -19.04 5.12
N LEU A 35 -8.40 -18.99 5.76
CA LEU A 35 -7.28 -19.85 5.37
C LEU A 35 -7.63 -21.34 5.51
N ALA A 36 -8.33 -21.73 6.58
CA ALA A 36 -8.74 -23.12 6.77
C ALA A 36 -9.70 -23.59 5.65
N ALA A 37 -10.67 -22.75 5.26
CA ALA A 37 -11.58 -23.05 4.14
C ALA A 37 -10.82 -23.20 2.81
N THR A 38 -9.86 -22.33 2.55
CA THR A 38 -8.99 -22.41 1.35
C THR A 38 -8.18 -23.71 1.34
N VAL A 39 -7.66 -24.14 2.49
CA VAL A 39 -6.92 -25.41 2.59
C VAL A 39 -7.82 -26.63 2.35
N GLU A 40 -9.07 -26.59 2.78
CA GLU A 40 -10.04 -27.66 2.51
C GLU A 40 -10.26 -27.87 1.00
N GLU A 41 -10.21 -26.78 0.23
CA GLU A 41 -10.47 -26.82 -1.21
C GLU A 41 -9.19 -27.00 -2.04
N PHE A 42 -8.08 -26.33 -1.66
CA PHE A 42 -6.86 -26.23 -2.45
C PHE A 42 -5.60 -26.74 -1.74
N GLY A 43 -5.74 -27.66 -0.78
CA GLY A 43 -4.65 -28.10 0.12
C GLY A 43 -3.36 -28.54 -0.54
N ASP A 44 -3.44 -29.17 -1.71
CA ASP A 44 -2.28 -29.70 -2.45
C ASP A 44 -1.64 -28.67 -3.43
N ARG A 45 -2.22 -27.48 -3.53
CA ARG A 45 -1.67 -26.42 -4.38
C ARG A 45 -0.60 -25.62 -3.67
N ASP A 46 0.30 -24.99 -4.43
CA ASP A 46 1.29 -24.06 -3.89
C ASP A 46 0.59 -22.88 -3.23
N ALA A 47 0.94 -22.60 -1.97
CA ALA A 47 0.49 -21.42 -1.23
C ALA A 47 1.57 -20.33 -1.18
N LEU A 48 2.82 -20.73 -0.90
CA LEU A 48 3.92 -19.81 -0.69
C LEU A 48 5.20 -20.33 -1.33
N VAL A 49 5.85 -19.49 -2.10
CA VAL A 49 7.15 -19.74 -2.72
C VAL A 49 8.09 -18.59 -2.39
N ASP A 50 9.19 -18.87 -1.70
CA ASP A 50 10.30 -17.92 -1.52
C ASP A 50 11.43 -18.34 -2.46
N VAL A 51 11.56 -17.61 -3.57
CA VAL A 51 12.48 -17.97 -4.67
C VAL A 51 13.93 -17.90 -4.20
N GLN A 52 14.29 -16.85 -3.47
CA GLN A 52 15.66 -16.66 -3.00
C GLN A 52 16.05 -17.67 -1.91
N ALA A 53 15.12 -18.01 -1.02
CA ALA A 53 15.35 -19.02 0.01
C ALA A 53 15.27 -20.46 -0.55
N GLY A 54 14.76 -20.64 -1.77
CA GLY A 54 14.54 -21.96 -2.38
C GLY A 54 13.52 -22.79 -1.63
N ARG A 55 12.51 -22.17 -1.01
CA ARG A 55 11.50 -22.84 -0.18
C ARG A 55 10.11 -22.71 -0.81
N ARG A 56 9.32 -23.76 -0.62
CA ARG A 56 7.96 -23.86 -1.15
C ARG A 56 7.07 -24.59 -0.15
N TRP A 57 5.81 -24.16 -0.07
CA TRP A 57 4.76 -24.81 0.72
C TRP A 57 3.51 -24.99 -0.12
N THR A 58 2.88 -26.13 -0.01
CA THR A 58 1.47 -26.30 -0.34
C THR A 58 0.60 -25.59 0.70
N TYR A 59 -0.69 -25.39 0.40
CA TYR A 59 -1.63 -24.82 1.36
C TYR A 59 -1.75 -25.66 2.63
N SER A 60 -1.75 -27.00 2.52
CA SER A 60 -1.76 -27.90 3.68
C SER A 60 -0.51 -27.77 4.55
N GLU A 61 0.68 -27.72 3.94
CA GLU A 61 1.95 -27.52 4.64
C GLU A 61 2.03 -26.14 5.28
N PHE A 62 1.58 -25.11 4.56
CA PHE A 62 1.54 -23.73 5.04
C PHE A 62 0.69 -23.62 6.31
N LEU A 63 -0.56 -24.11 6.29
CA LEU A 63 -1.45 -24.10 7.47
C LEU A 63 -0.87 -24.89 8.64
N ALA A 64 -0.23 -26.04 8.37
CA ALA A 64 0.39 -26.86 9.42
C ALA A 64 1.52 -26.10 10.12
N ASP A 65 2.39 -25.42 9.36
CA ASP A 65 3.50 -24.63 9.90
C ASP A 65 3.01 -23.36 10.59
N VAL A 66 2.00 -22.66 10.05
CA VAL A 66 1.32 -21.52 10.70
C VAL A 66 0.78 -21.92 12.07
N ARG A 67 0.07 -23.03 12.18
CA ARG A 67 -0.49 -23.52 13.46
C ARG A 67 0.59 -23.95 14.45
N ARG A 68 1.69 -24.50 13.96
CA ARG A 68 2.85 -24.84 14.79
C ARG A 68 3.47 -23.58 15.39
N LEU A 69 3.70 -22.57 14.56
CA LEU A 69 4.22 -21.28 14.98
C LEU A 69 3.25 -20.56 15.96
N ALA A 70 1.94 -20.58 15.68
CA ALA A 70 0.90 -20.03 16.56
C ALA A 70 0.91 -20.69 17.94
N SER A 71 1.04 -22.01 17.99
CA SER A 71 1.19 -22.76 19.25
C SER A 71 2.48 -22.38 19.98
N GLY A 72 3.57 -22.15 19.25
CA GLY A 72 4.84 -21.65 19.80
C GLY A 72 4.66 -20.28 20.44
N LEU A 73 4.07 -19.33 19.75
CA LEU A 73 3.76 -17.99 20.30
C LEU A 73 2.89 -18.06 21.56
N HIS A 74 1.87 -18.91 21.53
CA HIS A 74 0.99 -19.10 22.69
C HIS A 74 1.74 -19.67 23.90
N ARG A 75 2.67 -20.63 23.70
CA ARG A 75 3.53 -21.18 24.77
C ARG A 75 4.47 -20.11 25.36
N LEU A 76 4.95 -19.18 24.54
CA LEU A 76 5.76 -18.04 24.99
C LEU A 76 4.93 -16.94 25.69
N GLY A 77 3.64 -17.15 25.90
CA GLY A 77 2.79 -16.25 26.68
C GLY A 77 2.08 -15.17 25.86
N ILE A 78 2.09 -15.24 24.53
CA ILE A 78 1.30 -14.35 23.68
C ILE A 78 -0.17 -14.78 23.69
N ARG A 79 -1.06 -13.80 23.82
CA ARG A 79 -2.52 -14.00 23.94
C ARG A 79 -3.28 -13.09 22.97
N ALA A 80 -4.55 -13.36 22.78
CA ALA A 80 -5.44 -12.51 22.00
C ALA A 80 -5.39 -11.06 22.51
N GLY A 81 -5.27 -10.11 21.58
CA GLY A 81 -5.11 -8.68 21.88
C GLY A 81 -3.68 -8.23 22.23
N ASP A 82 -2.73 -9.13 22.49
CA ASP A 82 -1.31 -8.74 22.64
C ASP A 82 -0.77 -8.23 21.28
N ARG A 83 0.07 -7.20 21.32
CA ARG A 83 0.72 -6.64 20.13
C ARG A 83 2.04 -7.34 19.89
N VAL A 84 2.18 -7.90 18.69
CA VAL A 84 3.40 -8.57 18.22
C VAL A 84 3.98 -7.76 17.08
N GLY A 85 5.13 -7.16 17.28
CA GLY A 85 5.86 -6.44 16.25
C GLY A 85 6.55 -7.40 15.28
N ILE A 86 6.40 -7.18 13.97
CA ILE A 86 7.22 -7.85 12.96
C ILE A 86 8.15 -6.85 12.30
N TRP A 87 9.47 -7.11 12.38
CA TRP A 87 10.50 -6.21 11.85
C TRP A 87 11.46 -6.93 10.92
N SER A 88 11.08 -6.96 9.65
CA SER A 88 11.78 -7.77 8.65
C SER A 88 11.48 -7.30 7.23
N PRO A 89 12.41 -7.48 6.28
CA PRO A 89 12.10 -7.44 4.85
C PRO A 89 11.19 -8.60 4.44
N ASN A 90 10.84 -8.66 3.13
CA ASN A 90 10.05 -9.75 2.57
C ASN A 90 10.78 -11.08 2.68
N ARG A 91 10.14 -12.05 3.30
CA ARG A 91 10.62 -13.43 3.43
C ARG A 91 9.48 -14.33 3.91
N TRP A 92 9.63 -15.64 3.74
CA TRP A 92 8.58 -16.61 4.09
C TRP A 92 8.19 -16.54 5.57
N GLU A 93 9.13 -16.28 6.48
CA GLU A 93 8.85 -16.17 7.91
C GLU A 93 7.91 -15.00 8.21
N TRP A 94 8.02 -13.90 7.46
CA TRP A 94 7.11 -12.77 7.60
C TRP A 94 5.67 -13.20 7.35
N VAL A 95 5.43 -13.94 6.26
CA VAL A 95 4.10 -14.46 5.90
C VAL A 95 3.59 -15.44 6.97
N MET A 96 4.46 -16.36 7.43
CA MET A 96 4.09 -17.30 8.52
C MET A 96 3.64 -16.57 9.79
N VAL A 97 4.36 -15.50 10.20
CA VAL A 97 4.02 -14.71 11.39
C VAL A 97 2.68 -13.99 11.23
N GLN A 98 2.37 -13.45 10.04
CA GLN A 98 1.09 -12.80 9.76
C GLN A 98 -0.09 -13.73 10.08
N TYR A 99 -0.04 -14.97 9.63
CA TYR A 99 -1.14 -15.92 9.85
C TYR A 99 -1.09 -16.56 11.24
N ALA A 100 0.10 -16.77 11.80
CA ALA A 100 0.24 -17.33 13.14
C ALA A 100 -0.26 -16.39 14.24
N THR A 101 -0.02 -15.08 14.12
CA THR A 101 -0.59 -14.08 15.04
C THR A 101 -2.11 -14.03 14.90
N ALA A 102 -2.64 -14.14 13.68
CA ALA A 102 -4.08 -14.18 13.44
C ALA A 102 -4.73 -15.44 14.07
N GLU A 103 -4.08 -16.62 14.01
CA GLU A 103 -4.57 -17.88 14.61
C GLU A 103 -4.81 -17.76 16.12
N ILE A 104 -4.07 -16.90 16.81
CA ILE A 104 -4.20 -16.69 18.26
C ILE A 104 -4.82 -15.33 18.65
N GLY A 105 -5.31 -14.57 17.66
CA GLY A 105 -5.93 -13.26 17.89
C GLY A 105 -4.97 -12.17 18.38
N ALA A 106 -3.65 -12.38 18.22
CA ALA A 106 -2.65 -11.36 18.53
C ALA A 106 -2.60 -10.30 17.42
N VAL A 107 -2.47 -9.04 17.80
CA VAL A 107 -2.45 -7.90 16.86
C VAL A 107 -1.05 -7.75 16.28
N LEU A 108 -0.90 -8.02 14.99
CA LEU A 108 0.37 -7.84 14.28
C LEU A 108 0.65 -6.34 14.08
N VAL A 109 1.82 -5.89 14.52
CA VAL A 109 2.28 -4.50 14.33
C VAL A 109 3.39 -4.50 13.28
N ASN A 110 3.11 -3.89 12.13
CA ASN A 110 4.07 -3.81 11.05
C ASN A 110 5.13 -2.74 11.33
N ILE A 111 6.37 -3.16 11.55
CA ILE A 111 7.49 -2.25 11.79
C ILE A 111 8.24 -2.05 10.46
N ASN A 112 8.41 -0.79 10.07
CA ASN A 112 9.11 -0.45 8.84
C ASN A 112 10.58 -0.90 8.91
N PRO A 113 11.07 -1.71 7.95
CA PRO A 113 12.46 -2.20 7.91
C PRO A 113 13.54 -1.12 7.93
N SER A 114 13.20 0.13 7.59
CA SER A 114 14.15 1.25 7.57
C SER A 114 14.17 2.08 8.84
N TYR A 115 13.34 1.75 9.82
CA TYR A 115 13.36 2.50 11.08
C TYR A 115 14.73 2.39 11.74
N ARG A 116 15.15 3.50 12.33
CA ARG A 116 16.32 3.58 13.18
C ARG A 116 15.88 3.59 14.66
N VAL A 117 16.83 3.61 15.55
CA VAL A 117 16.61 3.49 17.00
C VAL A 117 15.47 4.37 17.53
N HIS A 118 15.41 5.64 17.13
CA HIS A 118 14.40 6.57 17.63
C HIS A 118 12.98 6.23 17.17
N GLU A 119 12.82 5.89 15.89
CA GLU A 119 11.52 5.51 15.32
C GLU A 119 11.07 4.15 15.83
N LEU A 120 12.00 3.20 15.98
CA LEU A 120 11.75 1.89 16.56
C LEU A 120 11.24 2.03 18.01
N GLU A 121 11.97 2.76 18.86
CA GLU A 121 11.58 3.00 20.25
C GLU A 121 10.20 3.64 20.37
N PHE A 122 9.90 4.61 19.50
CA PHE A 122 8.59 5.25 19.45
C PHE A 122 7.48 4.22 19.19
N VAL A 123 7.61 3.40 18.13
CA VAL A 123 6.58 2.41 17.74
C VAL A 123 6.40 1.35 18.83
N LEU A 124 7.50 0.85 19.41
CA LEU A 124 7.44 -0.15 20.47
C LEU A 124 6.64 0.35 21.68
N LYS A 125 6.87 1.59 22.09
CA LYS A 125 6.17 2.21 23.21
C LYS A 125 4.72 2.57 22.89
N GLN A 126 4.50 3.22 21.73
CA GLN A 126 3.18 3.75 21.39
C GLN A 126 2.16 2.64 21.17
N ALA A 127 2.56 1.53 20.53
CA ALA A 127 1.70 0.37 20.38
C ALA A 127 1.67 -0.53 21.63
N GLY A 128 2.55 -0.33 22.62
CA GLY A 128 2.70 -1.23 23.75
C GLY A 128 3.02 -2.66 23.30
N ILE A 129 4.05 -2.79 22.43
CA ILE A 129 4.43 -4.07 21.83
C ILE A 129 5.01 -4.99 22.90
N LYS A 130 4.40 -6.18 23.07
CA LYS A 130 4.82 -7.19 24.03
C LYS A 130 5.93 -8.09 23.50
N ALA A 131 5.89 -8.44 22.23
CA ALA A 131 6.89 -9.26 21.57
C ALA A 131 7.32 -8.66 20.25
N VAL A 132 8.60 -8.77 19.89
CA VAL A 132 9.11 -8.47 18.56
C VAL A 132 9.69 -9.72 17.94
N ILE A 133 9.25 -10.03 16.72
CA ILE A 133 9.84 -11.06 15.85
C ILE A 133 10.57 -10.33 14.73
N ALA A 134 11.87 -10.57 14.56
CA ALA A 134 12.67 -9.78 13.65
C ALA A 134 13.70 -10.62 12.86
N ALA A 135 14.07 -10.11 11.69
CA ALA A 135 15.33 -10.51 11.07
C ALA A 135 16.51 -10.03 11.94
N PRO A 136 17.65 -10.73 11.96
CA PRO A 136 18.82 -10.26 12.73
C PRO A 136 19.40 -8.98 12.16
N GLN A 137 19.32 -8.79 10.85
CA GLN A 137 19.82 -7.62 10.12
C GLN A 137 19.14 -7.44 8.76
N PHE A 138 19.21 -6.25 8.21
CA PHE A 138 18.81 -5.98 6.81
C PHE A 138 19.63 -4.84 6.23
N LYS A 139 20.32 -5.09 5.10
CA LYS A 139 21.28 -4.15 4.49
C LYS A 139 22.34 -3.70 5.53
N ASP A 140 22.41 -2.39 5.78
CA ASP A 140 23.32 -1.76 6.75
C ASP A 140 22.73 -1.66 8.17
N SER A 141 21.54 -2.19 8.40
CA SER A 141 20.81 -2.08 9.67
C SER A 141 21.01 -3.34 10.53
N ASP A 142 21.70 -3.20 11.65
CA ASP A 142 21.83 -4.22 12.70
C ASP A 142 20.58 -4.17 13.60
N TYR A 143 19.57 -4.99 13.28
CA TYR A 143 18.32 -5.02 14.06
C TYR A 143 18.54 -5.57 15.47
N THR A 144 19.42 -6.56 15.62
CA THR A 144 19.75 -7.15 16.92
C THR A 144 20.32 -6.08 17.87
N GLY A 145 21.32 -5.31 17.41
CA GLY A 145 21.93 -4.25 18.19
C GLY A 145 20.94 -3.11 18.52
N MET A 146 20.11 -2.72 17.56
CA MET A 146 19.10 -1.68 17.78
C MET A 146 18.02 -2.13 18.78
N LEU A 147 17.53 -3.38 18.70
CA LEU A 147 16.57 -3.93 19.67
C LEU A 147 17.16 -3.97 21.07
N ALA A 148 18.41 -4.46 21.24
CA ALA A 148 19.10 -4.47 22.52
C ALA A 148 19.27 -3.06 23.11
N GLN A 149 19.46 -2.04 22.28
CA GLN A 149 19.57 -0.65 22.70
C GLN A 149 18.24 -0.07 23.21
N VAL A 150 17.11 -0.37 22.54
CA VAL A 150 15.81 0.24 22.88
C VAL A 150 15.04 -0.53 23.94
N GLN A 151 15.24 -1.85 24.05
CA GLN A 151 14.50 -2.74 24.96
C GLN A 151 14.46 -2.23 26.41
N PRO A 152 15.56 -1.73 27.02
CA PRO A 152 15.51 -1.20 28.39
C PRO A 152 14.56 -0.01 28.59
N ASN A 153 14.22 0.69 27.51
CA ASN A 153 13.32 1.84 27.50
C ASN A 153 11.86 1.47 27.17
N CYS A 154 11.59 0.21 26.81
CA CYS A 154 10.28 -0.29 26.35
C CYS A 154 9.73 -1.29 27.39
N PRO A 155 9.02 -0.82 28.44
CA PRO A 155 8.64 -1.67 29.57
C PRO A 155 7.66 -2.79 29.21
N ASP A 156 6.90 -2.64 28.13
CA ASP A 156 5.95 -3.65 27.68
C ASP A 156 6.61 -4.74 26.81
N LEU A 157 7.86 -4.51 26.34
CA LEU A 157 8.58 -5.46 25.48
C LEU A 157 9.21 -6.59 26.33
N GLU A 158 8.47 -7.68 26.47
CA GLU A 158 8.86 -8.85 27.25
C GLU A 158 9.72 -9.84 26.45
N LEU A 159 9.51 -9.93 25.12
CA LEU A 159 10.10 -10.96 24.28
C LEU A 159 10.68 -10.37 22.99
N VAL A 160 11.89 -10.79 22.64
CA VAL A 160 12.52 -10.54 21.34
C VAL A 160 12.95 -11.88 20.77
N VAL A 161 12.46 -12.22 19.57
CA VAL A 161 12.79 -13.45 18.84
C VAL A 161 13.40 -13.05 17.50
N LEU A 162 14.57 -13.59 17.20
CA LEU A 162 15.21 -13.38 15.91
C LEU A 162 15.02 -14.61 15.03
N PHE A 163 14.75 -14.41 13.75
CA PHE A 163 14.67 -15.52 12.80
C PHE A 163 15.97 -16.32 12.81
N GLY A 164 15.86 -17.61 13.07
CA GLY A 164 16.97 -18.57 13.13
C GLY A 164 17.66 -18.65 14.51
N ASP A 165 17.19 -17.93 15.54
CA ASP A 165 17.65 -18.17 16.91
C ASP A 165 16.97 -19.41 17.55
N GLU A 166 17.38 -19.73 18.77
CA GLU A 166 16.90 -20.91 19.50
C GLU A 166 15.40 -20.85 19.81
N GLU A 167 14.88 -19.66 20.12
CA GLU A 167 13.46 -19.43 20.37
C GLU A 167 12.63 -19.59 19.10
N TRP A 168 13.10 -19.05 17.98
CA TRP A 168 12.45 -19.22 16.67
C TRP A 168 12.40 -20.70 16.28
N GLU A 169 13.53 -21.40 16.35
CA GLU A 169 13.61 -22.83 16.02
C GLU A 169 12.69 -23.67 16.92
N SER A 170 12.60 -23.33 18.21
CA SER A 170 11.67 -23.98 19.15
C SER A 170 10.21 -23.77 18.76
N MET A 171 9.84 -22.57 18.27
CA MET A 171 8.48 -22.29 17.83
C MET A 171 8.12 -23.08 16.57
N VAL A 172 8.99 -23.05 15.55
CA VAL A 172 8.69 -23.64 14.23
C VAL A 172 8.82 -25.16 14.19
N SER A 173 9.58 -25.76 15.11
CA SER A 173 9.76 -27.22 15.23
C SER A 173 8.93 -27.87 16.34
N GLY A 174 8.32 -27.07 17.19
CA GLY A 174 7.54 -27.53 18.35
C GLY A 174 6.21 -28.21 17.96
N PRO A 175 5.50 -28.81 18.92
CA PRO A 175 4.21 -29.43 18.68
C PRO A 175 3.11 -28.39 18.36
N THR A 176 2.07 -28.83 17.66
CA THR A 176 0.83 -28.06 17.48
C THR A 176 -0.15 -28.40 18.60
N ASP A 177 -0.61 -27.38 19.33
CA ASP A 177 -1.60 -27.49 20.40
C ASP A 177 -3.02 -27.26 19.81
N ALA A 178 -3.50 -28.25 19.01
CA ALA A 178 -4.69 -28.10 18.18
C ALA A 178 -5.95 -27.74 18.96
N ASP A 179 -6.16 -28.33 20.14
CA ASP A 179 -7.33 -28.07 20.99
C ASP A 179 -7.30 -26.62 21.55
N VAL A 180 -6.13 -26.16 21.99
CA VAL A 180 -5.94 -24.78 22.46
C VAL A 180 -6.20 -23.77 21.35
N LEU A 181 -5.65 -24.00 20.14
CA LEU A 181 -5.91 -23.12 19.00
C LEU A 181 -7.39 -23.13 18.61
N ALA A 182 -8.07 -24.26 18.67
CA ALA A 182 -9.50 -24.35 18.39
C ALA A 182 -10.33 -23.53 19.40
N GLU A 183 -10.01 -23.61 20.70
CA GLU A 183 -10.66 -22.82 21.73
C GLU A 183 -10.44 -21.31 21.51
N ILE A 184 -9.21 -20.91 21.21
CA ILE A 184 -8.89 -19.50 20.92
C ILE A 184 -9.71 -19.00 19.72
N ARG A 185 -9.66 -19.71 18.58
CA ARG A 185 -10.39 -19.32 17.38
C ARG A 185 -11.90 -19.18 17.60
N ALA A 186 -12.49 -20.06 18.41
CA ALA A 186 -13.90 -19.99 18.75
C ALA A 186 -14.30 -18.71 19.52
N GLY A 187 -13.32 -18.03 20.14
CA GLY A 187 -13.51 -16.76 20.83
C GLY A 187 -13.24 -15.53 19.97
N LEU A 188 -12.70 -15.67 18.75
CA LEU A 188 -12.41 -14.57 17.85
C LEU A 188 -13.63 -14.14 17.04
N THR A 189 -13.66 -12.87 16.68
CA THR A 189 -14.64 -12.31 15.76
C THR A 189 -13.96 -11.60 14.59
N ASN A 190 -14.64 -11.49 13.46
CA ASN A 190 -14.11 -10.76 12.31
C ASN A 190 -13.97 -9.25 12.54
N HIS A 191 -14.52 -8.72 13.61
CA HIS A 191 -14.41 -7.31 14.01
C HIS A 191 -13.25 -7.04 14.97
N ASP A 192 -12.58 -8.07 15.47
CA ASP A 192 -11.43 -7.90 16.36
C ASP A 192 -10.27 -7.21 15.62
N PRO A 193 -9.55 -6.29 16.29
CA PRO A 193 -8.36 -5.70 15.73
C PRO A 193 -7.27 -6.78 15.52
N ILE A 194 -6.69 -6.82 14.33
CA ILE A 194 -5.70 -7.84 13.98
C ILE A 194 -4.39 -7.27 13.44
N ASN A 195 -4.42 -6.00 13.03
CA ASN A 195 -3.23 -5.38 12.47
C ASN A 195 -3.15 -3.89 12.85
N ILE A 196 -1.94 -3.42 13.14
CA ILE A 196 -1.61 -2.00 13.27
C ILE A 196 -0.53 -1.66 12.27
N GLN A 197 -0.79 -0.71 11.38
CA GLN A 197 0.18 -0.20 10.43
C GLN A 197 0.47 1.26 10.67
N TYR A 198 1.76 1.58 10.83
CA TYR A 198 2.21 2.94 11.00
C TYR A 198 2.32 3.67 9.67
N THR A 199 1.57 4.77 9.58
CA THR A 199 1.63 5.66 8.42
C THR A 199 2.55 6.84 8.71
N SER A 200 3.31 7.27 7.70
CA SER A 200 4.13 8.48 7.80
C SER A 200 3.22 9.70 7.84
N GLY A 201 2.94 10.19 9.04
CA GLY A 201 2.22 11.46 9.21
C GLY A 201 3.02 12.63 8.63
N THR A 202 2.34 13.54 7.93
CA THR A 202 2.96 14.77 7.39
C THR A 202 3.31 15.80 8.47
N THR A 203 2.90 15.57 9.72
CA THR A 203 2.93 16.56 10.81
C THR A 203 3.65 16.09 12.08
N GLY A 204 4.47 15.04 12.04
CA GLY A 204 5.15 14.55 13.23
C GLY A 204 5.38 13.04 13.27
N PHE A 205 5.19 12.44 14.43
CA PHE A 205 5.35 10.99 14.62
C PHE A 205 4.33 10.18 13.81
N PRO A 206 4.70 8.96 13.36
CA PRO A 206 3.79 8.05 12.66
C PRO A 206 2.54 7.73 13.48
N LYS A 207 1.42 7.51 12.80
CA LYS A 207 0.14 7.11 13.42
C LYS A 207 -0.14 5.65 13.09
N GLY A 208 -0.53 4.86 14.08
CA GLY A 208 -0.86 3.44 13.91
C GLY A 208 -2.31 3.23 13.51
N ALA A 209 -2.60 3.04 12.22
CA ALA A 209 -3.94 2.67 11.75
C ALA A 209 -4.28 1.24 12.20
N THR A 210 -5.38 1.09 12.92
CA THR A 210 -5.84 -0.19 13.48
C THR A 210 -6.87 -0.82 12.58
N LEU A 211 -6.62 -2.04 12.13
CA LEU A 211 -7.42 -2.76 11.15
C LEU A 211 -7.93 -4.08 11.73
N SER A 212 -9.20 -4.41 11.47
CA SER A 212 -9.81 -5.66 11.88
C SER A 212 -9.62 -6.77 10.83
N HIS A 213 -9.93 -8.01 11.20
CA HIS A 213 -10.03 -9.11 10.22
C HIS A 213 -10.96 -8.73 9.07
N SER A 214 -12.16 -8.22 9.38
CA SER A 214 -13.15 -7.82 8.37
C SER A 214 -12.60 -6.77 7.41
N ASN A 215 -11.89 -5.75 7.92
CA ASN A 215 -11.32 -4.70 7.08
C ASN A 215 -10.39 -5.28 6.03
N ILE A 216 -9.33 -5.99 6.46
CA ILE A 216 -8.24 -6.40 5.58
C ILE A 216 -8.56 -7.65 4.78
N LEU A 217 -9.31 -8.62 5.35
CA LEU A 217 -9.68 -9.83 4.62
C LEU A 217 -10.61 -9.52 3.45
N ASN A 218 -11.69 -8.78 3.69
CA ASN A 218 -12.60 -8.39 2.62
C ASN A 218 -11.91 -7.52 1.56
N ASN A 219 -11.01 -6.62 1.98
CA ASN A 219 -10.29 -5.79 1.02
C ASN A 219 -9.37 -6.64 0.12
N GLY A 220 -8.60 -7.57 0.69
CA GLY A 220 -7.81 -8.53 -0.08
C GLY A 220 -8.66 -9.40 -1.00
N TYR A 221 -9.78 -9.92 -0.50
CA TYR A 221 -10.73 -10.72 -1.28
C TYR A 221 -11.26 -9.95 -2.49
N PHE A 222 -11.83 -8.76 -2.30
CA PHE A 222 -12.39 -7.99 -3.42
C PHE A 222 -11.33 -7.49 -4.40
N VAL A 223 -10.11 -7.20 -3.95
CA VAL A 223 -8.99 -6.91 -4.86
C VAL A 223 -8.75 -8.09 -5.80
N GLY A 224 -8.71 -9.31 -5.29
CA GLY A 224 -8.54 -10.52 -6.09
C GLY A 224 -9.72 -10.78 -7.03
N GLU A 225 -10.97 -10.65 -6.53
CA GLU A 225 -12.19 -10.79 -7.35
C GLU A 225 -12.17 -9.86 -8.58
N LEU A 226 -11.80 -8.58 -8.37
CA LEU A 226 -11.82 -7.56 -9.42
C LEU A 226 -10.75 -7.75 -10.51
N ILE A 227 -9.73 -8.58 -10.26
CA ILE A 227 -8.73 -8.99 -11.25
C ILE A 227 -8.82 -10.48 -11.58
N SER A 228 -9.92 -11.11 -11.14
CA SER A 228 -10.27 -12.51 -11.43
C SER A 228 -9.19 -13.50 -11.02
N TYR A 229 -8.74 -13.42 -9.76
CA TYR A 229 -7.86 -14.44 -9.21
C TYR A 229 -8.58 -15.76 -9.01
N SER A 230 -7.82 -16.82 -9.14
CA SER A 230 -8.25 -18.20 -8.91
C SER A 230 -7.08 -19.06 -8.42
N GLU A 231 -7.34 -20.31 -8.13
CA GLU A 231 -6.37 -21.28 -7.66
C GLU A 231 -5.23 -21.60 -8.66
N VAL A 232 -5.34 -21.16 -9.91
CA VAL A 232 -4.28 -21.33 -10.91
C VAL A 232 -3.32 -20.15 -10.97
N ASP A 233 -3.66 -19.03 -10.32
CA ASP A 233 -2.84 -17.84 -10.34
C ASP A 233 -1.62 -17.92 -9.42
N ARG A 234 -0.55 -17.29 -9.85
CA ARG A 234 0.71 -17.18 -9.13
C ARG A 234 1.14 -15.71 -9.13
N VAL A 235 1.18 -15.12 -7.96
CA VAL A 235 1.35 -13.66 -7.79
C VAL A 235 2.76 -13.34 -7.35
N CYS A 236 3.55 -12.70 -8.19
CA CYS A 236 4.85 -12.15 -7.82
C CYS A 236 4.67 -10.88 -7.00
N ILE A 237 5.16 -10.87 -5.76
CA ILE A 237 4.94 -9.82 -4.77
C ILE A 237 6.29 -9.19 -4.37
N PRO A 238 6.91 -8.33 -5.18
CA PRO A 238 8.12 -7.60 -4.82
C PRO A 238 7.84 -6.40 -3.89
N VAL A 239 6.58 -6.02 -3.74
CA VAL A 239 6.15 -4.92 -2.85
C VAL A 239 6.26 -5.33 -1.38
N PRO A 240 6.58 -4.40 -0.45
CA PRO A 240 6.86 -4.73 0.94
C PRO A 240 5.64 -5.32 1.70
N PHE A 241 5.86 -6.41 2.44
CA PHE A 241 4.83 -7.01 3.30
C PHE A 241 4.47 -6.16 4.51
N TYR A 242 5.39 -5.32 5.01
CA TYR A 242 5.07 -4.42 6.12
C TYR A 242 4.05 -3.33 5.74
N HIS A 243 3.65 -3.25 4.48
CA HIS A 243 2.64 -2.35 3.94
C HIS A 243 1.41 -3.13 3.45
N CYS A 244 0.22 -2.52 3.52
CA CYS A 244 -1.04 -3.13 3.03
C CYS A 244 -0.93 -3.66 1.60
N PHE A 245 -0.13 -3.04 0.73
CA PHE A 245 0.04 -3.49 -0.64
C PHE A 245 0.57 -4.93 -0.71
N GLY A 246 1.56 -5.28 0.12
CA GLY A 246 2.08 -6.65 0.19
C GLY A 246 1.18 -7.58 1.00
N MET A 247 0.88 -7.21 2.26
CA MET A 247 0.22 -8.15 3.17
C MET A 247 -1.29 -8.32 2.94
N VAL A 248 -1.99 -7.30 2.45
CA VAL A 248 -3.44 -7.38 2.19
C VAL A 248 -3.69 -7.72 0.73
N MET A 249 -3.29 -6.81 -0.19
CA MET A 249 -3.54 -6.99 -1.62
C MET A 249 -2.74 -8.16 -2.20
N GLY A 250 -1.56 -8.49 -1.63
CA GLY A 250 -0.78 -9.67 -1.97
C GLY A 250 -1.24 -10.90 -1.20
N ASN A 251 -0.84 -11.03 0.07
CA ASN A 251 -1.01 -12.26 0.83
C ASN A 251 -2.47 -12.67 1.02
N LEU A 252 -3.34 -11.75 1.51
CA LEU A 252 -4.75 -12.09 1.77
C LEU A 252 -5.55 -12.27 0.47
N ALA A 253 -5.23 -11.53 -0.60
CA ALA A 253 -5.86 -11.78 -1.90
C ALA A 253 -5.49 -13.17 -2.44
N CYS A 254 -4.23 -13.59 -2.31
CA CYS A 254 -3.83 -14.93 -2.72
C CYS A 254 -4.55 -16.01 -1.91
N THR A 255 -4.49 -15.93 -0.58
CA THR A 255 -5.05 -16.98 0.27
C THR A 255 -6.58 -17.07 0.20
N SER A 256 -7.29 -15.98 -0.06
CA SER A 256 -8.74 -16.02 -0.23
C SER A 256 -9.20 -16.61 -1.58
N HIS A 257 -8.28 -16.84 -2.53
CA HIS A 257 -8.57 -17.40 -3.87
C HIS A 257 -7.81 -18.71 -4.17
N GLY A 258 -7.04 -19.24 -3.23
CA GLY A 258 -6.20 -20.41 -3.46
C GLY A 258 -5.00 -20.17 -4.38
N SER A 259 -4.66 -18.89 -4.66
CA SER A 259 -3.53 -18.49 -5.51
C SER A 259 -2.20 -18.62 -4.77
N ALA A 260 -1.08 -18.77 -5.50
CA ALA A 260 0.25 -18.87 -4.90
C ALA A 260 0.88 -17.48 -4.67
N MET A 261 1.39 -17.25 -3.47
CA MET A 261 2.25 -16.11 -3.14
C MET A 261 3.70 -16.41 -3.56
N VAL A 262 4.31 -15.58 -4.40
CA VAL A 262 5.70 -15.72 -4.86
C VAL A 262 6.52 -14.53 -4.39
N ILE A 263 7.51 -14.79 -3.53
CA ILE A 263 8.45 -13.79 -3.00
C ILE A 263 9.72 -13.84 -3.87
N PRO A 264 10.00 -12.81 -4.70
CA PRO A 264 11.18 -12.82 -5.57
C PRO A 264 12.48 -12.60 -4.79
N ALA A 265 12.48 -11.67 -3.83
CA ALA A 265 13.64 -11.28 -3.02
C ALA A 265 13.21 -10.55 -1.75
N PRO A 266 14.10 -10.37 -0.74
CA PRO A 266 13.81 -9.63 0.49
C PRO A 266 13.51 -8.14 0.28
N ALA A 267 14.02 -7.55 -0.79
CA ALA A 267 13.72 -6.19 -1.22
C ALA A 267 13.51 -6.19 -2.72
N PHE A 268 12.89 -5.13 -3.24
CA PHE A 268 12.74 -4.98 -4.68
C PHE A 268 14.10 -5.02 -5.38
N ASP A 269 14.20 -5.92 -6.33
CA ASP A 269 15.26 -6.04 -7.31
C ASP A 269 14.59 -6.35 -8.65
N PRO A 270 14.74 -5.50 -9.68
CA PRO A 270 14.00 -5.65 -10.92
C PRO A 270 14.35 -6.96 -11.65
N ALA A 271 15.62 -7.35 -11.67
CA ALA A 271 16.04 -8.59 -12.33
C ALA A 271 15.58 -9.83 -11.55
N ALA A 272 15.57 -9.79 -10.20
CA ALA A 272 15.03 -10.87 -9.39
C ALA A 272 13.51 -11.03 -9.57
N SER A 273 12.78 -9.92 -9.70
CA SER A 273 11.34 -9.94 -9.96
C SER A 273 11.02 -10.61 -11.29
N LEU A 274 11.68 -10.21 -12.39
CA LEU A 274 11.43 -10.81 -13.70
C LEU A 274 11.88 -12.27 -13.79
N ARG A 275 13.02 -12.63 -13.14
CA ARG A 275 13.42 -14.04 -13.04
C ARG A 275 12.40 -14.89 -12.27
N ALA A 276 11.83 -14.36 -11.19
CA ALA A 276 10.80 -15.07 -10.43
C ALA A 276 9.53 -15.27 -11.26
N VAL A 277 9.12 -14.25 -12.03
CA VAL A 277 8.00 -14.38 -12.98
C VAL A 277 8.25 -15.52 -13.96
N GLU A 278 9.42 -15.55 -14.60
CA GLU A 278 9.78 -16.59 -15.56
C GLU A 278 9.86 -17.99 -14.93
N GLN A 279 10.58 -18.12 -13.82
CA GLN A 279 10.84 -19.41 -13.16
C GLN A 279 9.58 -20.04 -12.56
N GLU A 280 8.76 -19.20 -11.90
CA GLU A 280 7.55 -19.63 -11.22
C GLU A 280 6.31 -19.53 -12.10
N LYS A 281 6.46 -19.10 -13.36
CA LYS A 281 5.35 -18.91 -14.29
C LYS A 281 4.24 -18.04 -13.68
N CYS A 282 4.64 -16.91 -13.10
CA CYS A 282 3.70 -16.01 -12.47
C CYS A 282 2.70 -15.45 -13.49
N THR A 283 1.43 -15.35 -13.07
CA THR A 283 0.34 -14.83 -13.89
C THR A 283 0.03 -13.37 -13.55
N SER A 284 0.56 -12.91 -12.42
CA SER A 284 0.36 -11.57 -11.89
C SER A 284 1.65 -11.00 -11.31
N LEU A 285 1.89 -9.70 -11.50
CA LEU A 285 3.03 -8.97 -10.95
C LEU A 285 2.54 -7.67 -10.31
N TYR A 286 2.96 -7.43 -9.07
CA TYR A 286 2.65 -6.21 -8.32
C TYR A 286 3.83 -5.24 -8.32
N GLY A 287 3.54 -3.96 -8.37
CA GLY A 287 4.58 -2.95 -8.25
C GLY A 287 4.03 -1.52 -8.06
N VAL A 288 4.88 -0.66 -7.53
CA VAL A 288 4.68 0.77 -7.68
C VAL A 288 5.24 1.22 -9.04
N PRO A 289 4.81 2.35 -9.62
CA PRO A 289 5.27 2.78 -10.95
C PRO A 289 6.78 2.76 -11.15
N THR A 290 7.54 3.19 -10.15
CA THR A 290 9.02 3.20 -10.21
C THR A 290 9.63 1.80 -10.31
N MET A 291 8.96 0.76 -9.80
CA MET A 291 9.39 -0.64 -9.94
C MET A 291 9.24 -1.08 -11.39
N PHE A 292 8.08 -0.87 -12.00
CA PHE A 292 7.86 -1.19 -13.41
C PHE A 292 8.79 -0.42 -14.35
N ILE A 293 9.06 0.86 -14.06
CA ILE A 293 10.03 1.65 -14.82
C ILE A 293 11.43 1.02 -14.74
N ALA A 294 11.85 0.57 -13.56
CA ALA A 294 13.14 -0.07 -13.36
C ALA A 294 13.23 -1.44 -14.05
N GLU A 295 12.16 -2.23 -14.01
CA GLU A 295 12.06 -3.52 -14.72
C GLU A 295 12.15 -3.34 -16.23
N LEU A 296 11.38 -2.40 -16.80
CA LEU A 296 11.38 -2.08 -18.23
C LEU A 296 12.71 -1.48 -18.74
N ALA A 297 13.51 -0.91 -17.83
CA ALA A 297 14.79 -0.29 -18.16
C ALA A 297 15.99 -1.25 -18.08
N LEU A 298 15.79 -2.52 -17.71
CA LEU A 298 16.87 -3.52 -17.73
C LEU A 298 17.43 -3.71 -19.13
N GLU A 299 18.74 -3.74 -19.27
CA GLU A 299 19.41 -3.95 -20.57
C GLU A 299 19.05 -5.30 -21.21
N ASP A 300 18.80 -6.32 -20.38
CA ASP A 300 18.43 -7.68 -20.77
C ASP A 300 16.93 -7.96 -20.66
N PHE A 301 16.09 -6.93 -20.57
CA PHE A 301 14.64 -7.07 -20.39
C PHE A 301 13.99 -8.06 -21.37
N ASP A 302 14.37 -7.97 -22.65
CA ASP A 302 13.77 -8.81 -23.71
C ASP A 302 14.24 -10.28 -23.64
N SER A 303 15.11 -10.64 -22.69
CA SER A 303 15.56 -12.02 -22.46
C SER A 303 14.63 -12.80 -21.52
N TYR A 304 13.76 -12.13 -20.76
CA TYR A 304 12.84 -12.78 -19.81
C TYR A 304 11.56 -13.25 -20.50
N ASP A 305 11.13 -14.49 -20.21
CA ASP A 305 9.83 -15.01 -20.64
C ASP A 305 8.70 -14.53 -19.71
N LEU A 306 8.03 -13.47 -20.08
CA LEU A 306 6.91 -12.88 -19.36
C LEU A 306 5.54 -13.30 -19.94
N SER A 307 5.50 -14.30 -20.80
CA SER A 307 4.29 -14.73 -21.54
C SER A 307 3.17 -15.28 -20.65
N THR A 308 3.48 -15.67 -19.42
CA THR A 308 2.48 -16.15 -18.45
C THR A 308 1.77 -15.03 -17.70
N LEU A 309 2.32 -13.82 -17.68
CA LEU A 309 1.64 -12.67 -17.09
C LEU A 309 0.36 -12.35 -17.87
N ARG A 310 -0.70 -12.04 -17.16
CA ARG A 310 -1.97 -11.54 -17.70
C ARG A 310 -2.43 -10.27 -16.98
N THR A 311 -2.17 -10.17 -15.68
CA THR A 311 -2.68 -9.14 -14.80
C THR A 311 -1.64 -8.71 -13.77
N GLY A 312 -2.03 -7.83 -12.89
CA GLY A 312 -1.26 -7.32 -11.77
C GLY A 312 -1.79 -5.98 -11.32
N ILE A 313 -1.10 -5.40 -10.35
CA ILE A 313 -1.51 -4.12 -9.77
C ILE A 313 -0.37 -3.14 -9.80
N MET A 314 -0.62 -1.97 -10.40
CA MET A 314 0.23 -0.79 -10.28
C MET A 314 -0.46 0.21 -9.35
N ALA A 315 0.11 0.48 -8.17
CA ALA A 315 -0.52 1.31 -7.15
C ALA A 315 0.51 1.99 -6.22
N GLY A 316 0.03 2.70 -5.20
CA GLY A 316 0.85 3.29 -4.14
C GLY A 316 1.40 4.68 -4.43
N SER A 317 1.45 5.09 -5.68
CA SER A 317 1.74 6.45 -6.13
C SER A 317 1.02 6.72 -7.46
N PRO A 318 1.02 7.97 -7.97
CA PRO A 318 0.44 8.24 -9.28
C PRO A 318 1.05 7.37 -10.38
N CYS A 319 0.20 6.70 -11.16
CA CYS A 319 0.61 5.79 -12.23
C CYS A 319 0.67 6.57 -13.56
N PRO A 320 1.87 6.77 -14.17
CA PRO A 320 1.96 7.45 -15.44
C PRO A 320 1.33 6.61 -16.56
N GLU A 321 0.50 7.23 -17.37
CA GLU A 321 -0.17 6.56 -18.49
C GLU A 321 0.83 5.87 -19.44
N SER A 322 1.95 6.55 -19.73
CA SER A 322 3.00 6.01 -20.60
C SER A 322 3.62 4.72 -20.04
N THR A 323 3.82 4.63 -18.73
CA THR A 323 4.32 3.41 -18.06
C THR A 323 3.29 2.30 -18.12
N MET A 324 2.01 2.61 -17.84
CA MET A 324 0.93 1.63 -17.93
C MET A 324 0.83 1.02 -19.34
N ARG A 325 0.92 1.83 -20.38
CA ARG A 325 0.90 1.34 -21.77
C ARG A 325 2.10 0.43 -22.06
N GLN A 326 3.30 0.79 -21.63
CA GLN A 326 4.49 -0.06 -21.78
C GLN A 326 4.37 -1.40 -21.04
N VAL A 327 3.81 -1.42 -19.84
CA VAL A 327 3.55 -2.64 -19.07
C VAL A 327 2.59 -3.56 -19.82
N ILE A 328 1.52 -3.00 -20.39
CA ILE A 328 0.56 -3.75 -21.21
C ILE A 328 1.25 -4.31 -22.46
N ASP A 329 1.97 -3.47 -23.21
CA ASP A 329 2.52 -3.83 -24.52
C ASP A 329 3.74 -4.77 -24.42
N ARG A 330 4.60 -4.61 -23.40
CA ARG A 330 5.89 -5.30 -23.31
C ARG A 330 5.96 -6.39 -22.23
N MET A 331 5.10 -6.33 -21.19
CA MET A 331 5.10 -7.30 -20.09
C MET A 331 3.91 -8.28 -20.17
N ASN A 332 3.13 -8.25 -21.25
CA ASN A 332 1.95 -9.10 -21.46
C ASN A 332 0.86 -8.94 -20.37
N MET A 333 0.86 -7.83 -19.63
CA MET A 333 -0.11 -7.58 -18.55
C MET A 333 -1.36 -6.84 -19.09
N GLU A 334 -2.08 -7.49 -20.00
CA GLU A 334 -3.24 -6.89 -20.68
C GLU A 334 -4.34 -6.44 -19.71
N GLU A 335 -4.43 -7.09 -18.55
CA GLU A 335 -5.44 -6.84 -17.52
C GLU A 335 -4.87 -6.12 -16.29
N VAL A 336 -3.73 -5.41 -16.42
CA VAL A 336 -3.16 -4.66 -15.29
C VAL A 336 -4.17 -3.64 -14.74
N SER A 337 -4.24 -3.55 -13.41
CA SER A 337 -5.19 -2.72 -12.68
C SER A 337 -4.49 -1.63 -11.90
N ILE A 338 -5.14 -0.47 -11.78
CA ILE A 338 -4.79 0.58 -10.82
C ILE A 338 -5.72 0.48 -9.62
N CYS A 339 -5.16 0.58 -8.41
CA CYS A 339 -5.91 0.70 -7.17
C CYS A 339 -5.55 2.01 -6.47
N TYR A 340 -6.55 2.64 -5.86
CA TYR A 340 -6.37 3.81 -5.02
C TYR A 340 -6.97 3.61 -3.65
N GLY A 341 -6.27 4.13 -2.66
CA GLY A 341 -6.65 4.18 -1.27
C GLY A 341 -5.44 4.43 -0.36
N MET A 342 -5.60 4.16 0.92
CA MET A 342 -4.60 4.43 1.95
C MET A 342 -4.68 3.37 3.05
N THR A 343 -3.68 3.29 3.91
CA THR A 343 -3.66 2.31 5.01
C THR A 343 -4.93 2.36 5.83
N GLU A 344 -5.44 3.56 6.09
CA GLU A 344 -6.66 3.84 6.83
C GLU A 344 -7.95 3.34 6.13
N THR A 345 -7.84 2.85 4.88
CA THR A 345 -8.93 2.24 4.10
C THR A 345 -8.64 0.80 3.64
N SER A 346 -7.67 0.12 4.23
CA SER A 346 -7.42 -1.33 4.28
C SER A 346 -6.92 -2.07 3.03
N PRO A 347 -6.28 -1.55 1.96
CA PRO A 347 -6.08 -0.15 1.66
C PRO A 347 -6.97 0.41 0.54
N VAL A 348 -7.73 -0.41 -0.21
CA VAL A 348 -8.34 -0.04 -1.49
C VAL A 348 -9.76 0.50 -1.31
N SER A 349 -10.00 1.70 -1.84
CA SER A 349 -11.32 2.31 -1.97
C SER A 349 -11.86 2.26 -3.39
N THR A 350 -10.99 2.43 -4.40
CA THR A 350 -11.35 2.31 -5.81
C THR A 350 -10.36 1.44 -6.57
N GLN A 351 -10.83 0.79 -7.63
CA GLN A 351 -10.02 -0.06 -8.49
C GLN A 351 -10.56 -0.05 -9.91
N THR A 352 -9.68 -0.06 -10.92
CA THR A 352 -10.07 -0.30 -12.30
C THR A 352 -10.48 -1.75 -12.49
N ARG A 353 -11.40 -1.99 -13.42
CA ARG A 353 -11.94 -3.32 -13.73
C ARG A 353 -11.28 -3.90 -14.97
N ARG A 354 -11.29 -5.21 -15.09
CA ARG A 354 -10.80 -5.95 -16.25
C ARG A 354 -11.51 -5.55 -17.55
N ASP A 355 -12.81 -5.29 -17.49
CA ASP A 355 -13.67 -4.90 -18.61
C ASP A 355 -13.67 -3.39 -18.90
N ASP A 356 -12.96 -2.59 -18.11
CA ASP A 356 -12.78 -1.17 -18.39
C ASP A 356 -11.98 -0.96 -19.67
N SER A 357 -12.33 0.05 -20.45
CA SER A 357 -11.53 0.44 -21.63
C SER A 357 -10.09 0.79 -21.23
N LEU A 358 -9.15 0.59 -22.15
CA LEU A 358 -7.75 0.91 -21.91
C LEU A 358 -7.56 2.33 -21.40
N ASP A 359 -8.23 3.30 -22.02
CA ASP A 359 -8.14 4.71 -21.61
C ASP A 359 -8.59 4.92 -20.17
N ARG A 360 -9.66 4.28 -19.72
CA ARG A 360 -10.11 4.34 -18.31
C ARG A 360 -9.11 3.69 -17.36
N ARG A 361 -8.57 2.54 -17.72
CA ARG A 361 -7.57 1.81 -16.89
C ARG A 361 -6.25 2.56 -16.73
N VAL A 362 -5.86 3.39 -17.69
CA VAL A 362 -4.59 4.14 -17.63
C VAL A 362 -4.73 5.58 -17.19
N SER A 363 -5.95 6.15 -17.19
CA SER A 363 -6.17 7.57 -16.87
C SER A 363 -6.96 7.82 -15.60
N THR A 364 -7.51 6.77 -14.95
CA THR A 364 -8.31 6.87 -13.73
C THR A 364 -7.80 5.90 -12.65
N VAL A 365 -8.26 6.09 -11.42
CA VAL A 365 -8.05 5.11 -10.33
C VAL A 365 -9.25 4.15 -10.20
N GLY A 366 -10.07 4.06 -11.25
CA GLY A 366 -11.21 3.16 -11.32
C GLY A 366 -12.47 3.70 -10.64
N ARG A 367 -13.35 2.76 -10.32
CA ARG A 367 -14.65 2.97 -9.64
C ARG A 367 -14.60 2.48 -8.21
N VAL A 368 -15.57 2.88 -7.40
CA VAL A 368 -15.76 2.41 -6.02
C VAL A 368 -15.70 0.88 -5.93
N GLY A 369 -15.02 0.37 -4.89
CA GLY A 369 -14.98 -1.07 -4.58
C GLY A 369 -16.34 -1.59 -4.08
N PRO A 370 -16.57 -2.94 -4.16
CA PRO A 370 -17.79 -3.56 -3.62
C PRO A 370 -17.98 -3.20 -2.13
N HIS A 371 -19.24 -3.04 -1.72
CA HIS A 371 -19.64 -2.68 -0.35
C HIS A 371 -19.02 -1.39 0.21
N LEU A 372 -18.50 -0.52 -0.64
CA LEU A 372 -17.99 0.79 -0.28
C LEU A 372 -18.86 1.89 -0.83
N GLU A 373 -18.74 3.06 -0.25
CA GLU A 373 -19.38 4.28 -0.69
C GLU A 373 -18.31 5.37 -0.77
N ILE A 374 -18.31 6.16 -1.84
CA ILE A 374 -17.38 7.26 -2.05
C ILE A 374 -18.12 8.53 -2.44
N LYS A 375 -17.61 9.67 -2.00
CA LYS A 375 -18.06 11.00 -2.42
C LYS A 375 -16.90 11.97 -2.58
N ILE A 376 -17.10 12.99 -3.40
CA ILE A 376 -16.21 14.14 -3.52
C ILE A 376 -16.88 15.33 -2.87
N VAL A 377 -16.20 15.95 -1.91
CA VAL A 377 -16.77 17.06 -1.13
C VAL A 377 -15.93 18.33 -1.24
N ASP A 378 -16.57 19.46 -1.11
CA ASP A 378 -15.88 20.73 -0.91
C ASP A 378 -15.13 20.70 0.45
N PRO A 379 -13.80 20.88 0.46
CA PRO A 379 -13.02 20.76 1.69
C PRO A 379 -13.36 21.81 2.76
N SER A 380 -14.01 22.91 2.38
CA SER A 380 -14.34 24.01 3.30
C SER A 380 -15.73 23.89 3.91
N THR A 381 -16.69 23.33 3.16
CA THR A 381 -18.10 23.23 3.58
C THR A 381 -18.54 21.81 3.91
N GLY A 382 -17.82 20.79 3.43
CA GLY A 382 -18.21 19.39 3.52
C GLY A 382 -19.35 18.98 2.58
N ALA A 383 -19.86 19.91 1.74
CA ALA A 383 -20.94 19.64 0.82
C ALA A 383 -20.45 18.73 -0.34
N THR A 384 -21.26 17.73 -0.72
CA THR A 384 -20.98 16.90 -1.89
C THR A 384 -21.07 17.74 -3.16
N LEU A 385 -20.00 17.67 -3.97
CA LEU A 385 -19.87 18.44 -5.21
C LEU A 385 -20.59 17.78 -6.38
N PRO A 386 -20.97 18.56 -7.43
CA PRO A 386 -21.40 18.03 -8.72
C PRO A 386 -20.32 17.15 -9.36
N ARG A 387 -20.73 16.26 -10.29
CA ARG A 387 -19.79 15.48 -11.08
C ARG A 387 -18.92 16.39 -11.95
N GLY A 388 -17.63 16.02 -12.10
CA GLY A 388 -16.63 16.80 -12.82
C GLY A 388 -16.01 17.93 -12.01
N GLU A 389 -16.46 18.20 -10.78
CA GLU A 389 -15.82 19.16 -9.89
C GLU A 389 -14.81 18.48 -8.96
N ALA A 390 -13.63 19.11 -8.80
CA ALA A 390 -12.57 18.62 -7.94
C ALA A 390 -12.81 19.00 -6.47
N GLY A 391 -12.67 18.03 -5.57
CA GLY A 391 -12.81 18.21 -4.13
C GLY A 391 -12.15 17.11 -3.34
N GLU A 392 -12.33 17.08 -2.01
CA GLU A 392 -11.78 16.03 -1.17
C GLU A 392 -12.47 14.69 -1.42
N PHE A 393 -11.68 13.65 -1.67
CA PHE A 393 -12.17 12.28 -1.76
C PHE A 393 -12.45 11.74 -0.37
N CYS A 394 -13.69 11.29 -0.13
CA CYS A 394 -14.11 10.62 1.09
C CYS A 394 -14.63 9.23 0.78
N THR A 395 -14.37 8.27 1.68
CA THR A 395 -14.81 6.88 1.55
C THR A 395 -15.44 6.38 2.84
N LYS A 396 -16.41 5.46 2.71
CA LYS A 396 -17.13 4.84 3.82
C LYS A 396 -17.39 3.36 3.50
N GLY A 397 -17.46 2.54 4.53
CA GLY A 397 -17.80 1.12 4.42
C GLY A 397 -16.86 0.24 5.23
N TYR A 398 -16.89 -1.05 4.94
CA TYR A 398 -16.14 -2.07 5.70
C TYR A 398 -14.62 -1.83 5.72
N SER A 399 -14.08 -1.15 4.72
CA SER A 399 -12.62 -0.95 4.59
C SER A 399 -12.05 0.13 5.52
N VAL A 400 -12.91 1.01 6.06
CA VAL A 400 -12.46 2.09 6.95
C VAL A 400 -11.93 1.51 8.26
N MET A 401 -10.73 1.92 8.67
CA MET A 401 -10.06 1.47 9.88
C MET A 401 -10.91 1.63 11.14
N LEU A 402 -10.61 0.88 12.19
CA LEU A 402 -11.22 1.05 13.51
C LEU A 402 -10.85 2.40 14.14
N GLY A 403 -9.69 2.95 13.78
CA GLY A 403 -9.16 4.22 14.26
C GLY A 403 -7.64 4.17 14.36
N TYR A 404 -7.03 5.28 14.78
CA TYR A 404 -5.63 5.30 15.13
C TYR A 404 -5.43 4.77 16.55
N TRP A 405 -4.50 3.81 16.72
CA TRP A 405 -4.22 3.15 17.99
C TRP A 405 -3.89 4.16 19.10
N ASP A 406 -4.69 4.11 20.16
CA ASP A 406 -4.59 5.02 21.32
C ASP A 406 -4.52 6.52 20.98
N GLN A 407 -5.19 6.93 19.87
CA GLN A 407 -5.27 8.33 19.43
C GLN A 407 -6.71 8.70 19.00
N PRO A 408 -7.67 8.76 19.95
CA PRO A 408 -9.07 9.02 19.63
C PRO A 408 -9.31 10.39 18.98
N ASP A 409 -8.57 11.42 19.39
CA ASP A 409 -8.70 12.77 18.81
C ASP A 409 -8.28 12.75 17.33
N LYS A 410 -7.18 12.05 17.00
CA LYS A 410 -6.72 11.91 15.60
C LYS A 410 -7.66 11.04 14.76
N THR A 411 -8.32 10.10 15.39
CA THR A 411 -9.37 9.30 14.75
C THR A 411 -10.57 10.18 14.39
N ALA A 412 -11.04 11.01 15.33
CA ALA A 412 -12.15 11.93 15.10
C ALA A 412 -11.83 13.06 14.09
N GLU A 413 -10.55 13.43 13.93
CA GLU A 413 -10.12 14.34 12.85
C GLU A 413 -10.17 13.68 11.46
N ALA A 414 -10.04 12.36 11.37
CA ALA A 414 -9.95 11.63 10.10
C ALA A 414 -11.27 10.97 9.69
N ILE A 415 -12.06 10.53 10.65
CA ILE A 415 -13.36 9.86 10.42
C ILE A 415 -14.45 10.71 11.06
N ASP A 416 -15.38 11.18 10.24
CA ASP A 416 -16.50 12.01 10.72
C ASP A 416 -17.54 11.18 11.50
N PRO A 417 -18.50 11.84 12.20
CA PRO A 417 -19.53 11.13 12.97
C PRO A 417 -20.46 10.23 12.13
N GLU A 418 -20.52 10.43 10.81
CA GLU A 418 -21.29 9.61 9.87
C GLU A 418 -20.49 8.40 9.37
N GLY A 419 -19.21 8.26 9.75
CA GLY A 419 -18.31 7.18 9.37
C GLY A 419 -17.58 7.37 8.05
N TRP A 420 -17.53 8.60 7.52
CA TRP A 420 -16.74 8.93 6.34
C TRP A 420 -15.28 9.16 6.72
N MET A 421 -14.40 8.45 6.06
CA MET A 421 -12.97 8.70 6.10
C MET A 421 -12.61 9.84 5.15
N HIS A 422 -12.06 10.93 5.69
CA HIS A 422 -11.50 12.06 4.96
C HIS A 422 -10.05 11.77 4.59
N THR A 423 -9.77 11.60 3.29
CA THR A 423 -8.45 11.13 2.85
C THR A 423 -7.41 12.23 2.76
N GLY A 424 -7.84 13.46 2.64
CA GLY A 424 -6.98 14.61 2.34
C GLY A 424 -6.45 14.61 0.90
N ASP A 425 -6.90 13.67 0.07
CA ASP A 425 -6.59 13.61 -1.36
C ASP A 425 -7.70 14.31 -2.16
N ILE A 426 -7.31 15.03 -3.20
CA ILE A 426 -8.24 15.70 -4.12
C ILE A 426 -8.55 14.78 -5.28
N GLY A 427 -9.82 14.58 -5.52
CA GLY A 427 -10.34 13.77 -6.63
C GLY A 427 -11.43 14.47 -7.42
N GLU A 428 -11.67 13.95 -8.60
CA GLU A 428 -12.74 14.33 -9.51
C GLU A 428 -13.46 13.06 -9.96
N MET A 429 -14.80 13.06 -9.96
CA MET A 429 -15.62 11.91 -10.37
C MET A 429 -16.35 12.24 -11.67
N ASP A 430 -16.19 11.39 -12.70
CA ASP A 430 -16.92 11.55 -13.96
C ASP A 430 -18.37 11.05 -13.88
N ASP A 431 -19.15 11.27 -14.96
CA ASP A 431 -20.56 10.87 -15.06
C ASP A 431 -20.79 9.36 -14.90
N ALA A 432 -19.76 8.54 -15.17
CA ALA A 432 -19.82 7.09 -15.06
C ALA A 432 -19.28 6.56 -13.70
N GLY A 433 -18.89 7.45 -12.77
CA GLY A 433 -18.40 7.12 -11.44
C GLY A 433 -16.92 6.76 -11.36
N TYR A 434 -16.14 6.99 -12.44
CA TYR A 434 -14.70 6.83 -12.38
C TYR A 434 -14.06 8.04 -11.72
N VAL A 435 -13.04 7.76 -10.91
CA VAL A 435 -12.33 8.79 -10.14
C VAL A 435 -10.94 9.02 -10.72
N ARG A 436 -10.55 10.30 -10.78
CA ARG A 436 -9.18 10.72 -11.03
C ARG A 436 -8.67 11.44 -9.79
N ILE A 437 -7.52 11.03 -9.27
CA ILE A 437 -6.86 11.73 -8.16
C ILE A 437 -5.95 12.79 -8.76
N THR A 438 -6.23 14.05 -8.42
CA THR A 438 -5.55 15.22 -8.98
C THR A 438 -4.50 15.82 -8.05
N GLY A 439 -4.48 15.41 -6.76
CA GLY A 439 -3.47 15.87 -5.82
C GLY A 439 -3.81 15.59 -4.37
N ARG A 440 -3.12 16.31 -3.49
CA ARG A 440 -3.38 16.31 -2.04
C ARG A 440 -3.69 17.72 -1.58
N ILE A 441 -4.61 17.86 -0.63
CA ILE A 441 -4.92 19.17 -0.01
C ILE A 441 -3.63 19.80 0.54
N LYS A 442 -2.77 19.04 1.19
CA LYS A 442 -1.51 19.51 1.79
C LYS A 442 -0.39 19.81 0.78
N ASP A 443 -0.50 19.29 -0.44
CA ASP A 443 0.49 19.51 -1.50
C ASP A 443 0.03 20.56 -2.52
N MET A 444 -1.22 21.00 -2.45
CA MET A 444 -1.78 22.04 -3.27
C MET A 444 -0.97 23.33 -3.09
N VAL A 445 -0.61 23.96 -4.19
CA VAL A 445 0.14 25.22 -4.21
C VAL A 445 -0.85 26.36 -4.38
N ILE A 446 -0.85 27.29 -3.44
CA ILE A 446 -1.72 28.47 -3.49
C ILE A 446 -0.92 29.64 -4.06
N ARG A 447 -1.06 29.87 -5.36
CA ARG A 447 -0.31 30.90 -6.08
C ARG A 447 -1.21 32.08 -6.43
N GLY A 448 -1.06 33.19 -5.70
CA GLY A 448 -1.83 34.40 -5.96
C GLY A 448 -3.35 34.24 -5.81
N GLY A 449 -3.80 33.29 -4.96
CA GLY A 449 -5.20 32.98 -4.74
C GLY A 449 -5.74 31.85 -5.64
N GLU A 450 -4.94 31.36 -6.58
CA GLU A 450 -5.28 30.23 -7.45
C GLU A 450 -4.74 28.93 -6.85
N ASN A 451 -5.60 27.92 -6.77
CA ASN A 451 -5.23 26.58 -6.33
C ASN A 451 -4.62 25.80 -7.50
N ILE A 452 -3.37 25.39 -7.35
CA ILE A 452 -2.66 24.59 -8.35
C ILE A 452 -2.38 23.21 -7.77
N TYR A 453 -2.82 22.19 -8.47
CA TYR A 453 -2.57 20.80 -8.09
C TYR A 453 -1.29 20.33 -8.79
N PRO A 454 -0.22 19.99 -8.05
CA PRO A 454 1.07 19.58 -8.63
C PRO A 454 0.96 18.47 -9.65
N ARG A 455 0.05 17.55 -9.44
CA ARG A 455 -0.18 16.39 -10.32
C ARG A 455 -0.51 16.79 -11.76
N GLU A 456 -1.34 17.79 -11.96
CA GLU A 456 -1.70 18.28 -13.30
C GLU A 456 -0.47 18.78 -14.06
N VAL A 457 0.43 19.45 -13.34
CA VAL A 457 1.68 19.97 -13.91
C VAL A 457 2.66 18.83 -14.17
N GLU A 458 2.76 17.86 -13.26
CA GLU A 458 3.58 16.66 -13.40
C GLU A 458 3.18 15.84 -14.63
N GLU A 459 1.89 15.56 -14.81
CA GLU A 459 1.35 14.86 -15.99
C GLU A 459 1.69 15.58 -17.29
N PHE A 460 1.58 16.89 -17.29
CA PHE A 460 1.99 17.68 -18.47
C PHE A 460 3.50 17.54 -18.72
N LEU A 461 4.34 17.61 -17.69
CA LEU A 461 5.79 17.49 -17.81
C LEU A 461 6.23 16.10 -18.33
N TYR A 462 5.51 15.02 -18.01
CA TYR A 462 5.78 13.68 -18.59
C TYR A 462 5.63 13.64 -20.12
N THR A 463 4.94 14.60 -20.74
CA THR A 463 4.86 14.70 -22.20
C THR A 463 6.08 15.36 -22.85
N HIS A 464 7.01 15.90 -22.03
CA HIS A 464 8.23 16.51 -22.54
C HIS A 464 9.20 15.43 -23.06
N PRO A 465 9.83 15.61 -24.24
CA PRO A 465 10.66 14.58 -24.87
C PRO A 465 11.87 14.15 -24.01
N ASP A 466 12.42 15.06 -23.22
CA ASP A 466 13.65 14.85 -22.44
C ASP A 466 13.39 14.49 -20.96
N ILE A 467 12.16 14.60 -20.46
CA ILE A 467 11.84 14.29 -19.06
C ILE A 467 11.49 12.81 -18.91
N LEU A 468 12.18 12.14 -18.00
CA LEU A 468 11.90 10.76 -17.58
C LEU A 468 10.86 10.73 -16.45
N ASP A 469 11.02 11.63 -15.44
CA ASP A 469 10.15 11.71 -14.28
C ASP A 469 10.12 13.15 -13.76
N ALA A 470 9.00 13.59 -13.19
CA ALA A 470 8.80 14.95 -12.71
C ALA A 470 8.01 14.97 -11.41
N GLN A 471 8.44 15.82 -10.48
CA GLN A 471 7.73 16.11 -9.24
C GLN A 471 7.64 17.63 -9.05
N VAL A 472 6.46 18.13 -8.71
CA VAL A 472 6.21 19.57 -8.55
C VAL A 472 5.86 19.88 -7.11
N ILE A 473 6.45 20.96 -6.60
CA ILE A 473 6.24 21.45 -5.23
C ILE A 473 5.99 22.96 -5.23
N GLY A 474 5.31 23.44 -4.19
CA GLY A 474 5.26 24.88 -3.87
C GLY A 474 6.50 25.29 -3.10
N VAL A 475 7.04 26.46 -3.44
CA VAL A 475 8.10 27.15 -2.69
C VAL A 475 7.64 28.56 -2.33
N PRO A 476 8.07 29.12 -1.19
CA PRO A 476 7.66 30.47 -0.80
C PRO A 476 7.98 31.54 -1.86
N ASP A 477 7.03 32.44 -2.13
CA ASP A 477 7.21 33.57 -3.02
C ASP A 477 6.61 34.85 -2.39
N PRO A 478 7.37 35.95 -2.27
CA PRO A 478 6.91 37.15 -1.58
C PRO A 478 5.76 37.88 -2.28
N LYS A 479 5.54 37.64 -3.58
CA LYS A 479 4.49 38.27 -4.36
C LYS A 479 3.21 37.44 -4.43
N TYR A 480 3.35 36.15 -4.62
CA TYR A 480 2.21 35.26 -4.88
C TYR A 480 1.90 34.30 -3.71
N GLY A 481 2.65 34.41 -2.59
CA GLY A 481 2.57 33.45 -1.49
C GLY A 481 3.41 32.21 -1.76
N GLU A 482 3.09 31.50 -2.84
CA GLU A 482 3.87 30.37 -3.34
C GLU A 482 4.12 30.48 -4.85
N GLU A 483 5.19 29.81 -5.29
CA GLU A 483 5.54 29.57 -6.68
C GLU A 483 5.83 28.09 -6.93
N LEU A 484 5.67 27.65 -8.17
CA LEU A 484 5.94 26.28 -8.57
C LEU A 484 7.43 26.05 -8.83
N MET A 485 7.95 24.96 -8.29
CA MET A 485 9.26 24.38 -8.63
C MET A 485 9.10 22.96 -9.09
N ALA A 486 9.54 22.64 -10.31
CA ALA A 486 9.62 21.32 -10.85
C ALA A 486 10.99 20.70 -10.57
N TRP A 487 11.01 19.53 -9.96
CA TRP A 487 12.18 18.65 -9.88
C TRP A 487 12.04 17.61 -10.94
N VAL A 488 13.06 17.43 -11.79
CA VAL A 488 12.97 16.55 -12.96
C VAL A 488 14.14 15.59 -13.03
N ARG A 489 13.86 14.36 -13.43
CA ARG A 489 14.85 13.39 -13.87
C ARG A 489 14.83 13.35 -15.39
N LEU A 490 16.00 13.38 -16.01
CA LEU A 490 16.12 13.43 -17.46
C LEU A 490 16.33 12.02 -18.06
N LYS A 491 15.95 11.86 -19.32
CA LYS A 491 16.24 10.66 -20.09
C LYS A 491 17.74 10.57 -20.41
N PRO A 492 18.29 9.37 -20.63
CA PRO A 492 19.68 9.18 -21.02
C PRO A 492 20.06 10.04 -22.23
N GLY A 493 21.24 10.71 -22.14
CA GLY A 493 21.76 11.59 -23.20
C GLY A 493 21.38 13.05 -23.07
N ARG A 494 20.67 13.42 -22.01
CA ARG A 494 20.39 14.82 -21.65
C ARG A 494 20.86 15.07 -20.22
N ASP A 495 21.69 16.10 -20.00
CA ASP A 495 22.31 16.36 -18.70
C ASP A 495 21.74 17.60 -17.99
N ASP A 496 21.03 18.49 -18.72
CA ASP A 496 20.42 19.69 -18.18
C ASP A 496 19.07 20.01 -18.81
N LEU A 497 18.25 20.75 -18.10
CA LEU A 497 16.98 21.31 -18.58
C LEU A 497 16.70 22.61 -17.80
N THR A 498 16.53 23.70 -18.53
CA THR A 498 16.32 25.02 -17.94
C THR A 498 14.84 25.34 -17.74
N ALA A 499 14.55 26.25 -16.80
CA ALA A 499 13.19 26.75 -16.60
C ALA A 499 12.63 27.47 -17.85
N GLU A 500 13.50 28.06 -18.68
CA GLU A 500 13.09 28.71 -19.93
C GLU A 500 12.63 27.67 -20.97
N GLU A 501 13.36 26.58 -21.16
CA GLU A 501 12.98 25.48 -22.07
C GLU A 501 11.62 24.88 -21.65
N VAL A 502 11.42 24.63 -20.35
CA VAL A 502 10.14 24.15 -19.82
C VAL A 502 9.03 25.17 -20.07
N ARG A 503 9.31 26.46 -19.89
CA ARG A 503 8.35 27.55 -20.16
C ARG A 503 7.98 27.62 -21.62
N GLU A 504 8.95 27.56 -22.52
CA GLU A 504 8.71 27.55 -23.97
C GLU A 504 7.85 26.34 -24.37
N PHE A 505 8.17 25.14 -23.85
CA PHE A 505 7.40 23.94 -24.10
C PHE A 505 5.96 24.04 -23.61
N ALA A 506 5.73 24.67 -22.45
CA ALA A 506 4.44 24.79 -21.81
C ALA A 506 3.58 25.95 -22.34
N THR A 507 4.20 26.94 -23.00
CA THR A 507 3.48 28.12 -23.47
C THR A 507 2.42 27.76 -24.52
N GLY A 508 1.19 28.19 -24.28
CA GLY A 508 0.03 27.88 -25.14
C GLY A 508 -0.58 26.47 -24.91
N LYS A 509 0.05 25.64 -24.06
CA LYS A 509 -0.44 24.30 -23.72
C LYS A 509 -0.90 24.18 -22.26
N LEU A 510 -0.27 24.94 -21.37
CA LEU A 510 -0.61 24.99 -19.96
C LEU A 510 -0.97 26.44 -19.56
N ALA A 511 -1.89 26.60 -18.61
CA ALA A 511 -2.25 27.91 -18.09
C ALA A 511 -1.01 28.59 -17.47
N ARG A 512 -0.82 29.87 -17.71
CA ARG A 512 0.41 30.60 -17.34
C ARG A 512 0.78 30.50 -15.87
N HIS A 513 -0.22 30.49 -14.97
CA HIS A 513 0.01 30.36 -13.54
C HIS A 513 0.46 28.97 -13.10
N LYS A 514 0.24 27.93 -13.93
CA LYS A 514 0.64 26.54 -13.71
C LYS A 514 2.03 26.21 -14.26
N ILE A 515 2.68 27.11 -15.00
CA ILE A 515 4.01 26.87 -15.54
C ILE A 515 5.05 27.02 -14.41
N PRO A 516 5.88 26.01 -14.13
CA PRO A 516 6.90 26.09 -13.10
C PRO A 516 7.87 27.27 -13.34
N LYS A 517 8.08 28.08 -12.29
CA LYS A 517 9.05 29.18 -12.31
C LYS A 517 10.49 28.65 -12.17
N TYR A 518 10.66 27.59 -11.40
CA TYR A 518 11.94 26.98 -11.11
C TYR A 518 11.97 25.55 -11.62
N VAL A 519 13.12 25.13 -12.14
CA VAL A 519 13.38 23.74 -12.56
C VAL A 519 14.68 23.29 -11.92
N HIS A 520 14.70 22.08 -11.36
CA HIS A 520 15.86 21.48 -10.72
C HIS A 520 16.03 20.05 -11.25
N VAL A 521 17.13 19.82 -11.93
CA VAL A 521 17.48 18.49 -12.44
C VAL A 521 18.14 17.69 -11.34
N VAL A 522 17.70 16.44 -11.17
CA VAL A 522 18.22 15.51 -10.15
C VAL A 522 18.38 14.11 -10.74
N ASP A 523 19.32 13.37 -10.20
CA ASP A 523 19.48 11.94 -10.52
C ASP A 523 18.39 11.09 -9.84
N GLU A 524 18.03 11.44 -8.59
CA GLU A 524 17.04 10.74 -7.79
C GLU A 524 16.23 11.72 -6.93
N PHE A 525 14.95 11.42 -6.74
CA PHE A 525 14.11 12.12 -5.77
C PHE A 525 14.35 11.60 -4.35
N PRO A 526 14.14 12.42 -3.32
CA PRO A 526 14.02 11.92 -1.95
C PRO A 526 12.84 10.97 -1.85
N MET A 527 13.09 9.70 -1.57
CA MET A 527 12.07 8.65 -1.55
C MET A 527 11.82 8.12 -0.14
N THR A 528 10.62 7.61 0.09
CA THR A 528 10.36 6.67 1.19
C THR A 528 10.84 5.28 0.80
N VAL A 529 10.97 4.40 1.78
CA VAL A 529 11.33 2.98 1.54
C VAL A 529 10.27 2.25 0.71
N THR A 530 9.05 2.75 0.73
CA THR A 530 7.92 2.23 -0.08
C THR A 530 7.89 2.78 -1.50
N GLY A 531 8.92 3.51 -1.94
CA GLY A 531 8.98 4.09 -3.27
C GLY A 531 8.11 5.35 -3.47
N LYS A 532 7.67 6.01 -2.38
CA LYS A 532 6.91 7.27 -2.47
C LYS A 532 7.84 8.46 -2.35
N VAL A 533 7.63 9.49 -3.18
CA VAL A 533 8.41 10.73 -3.15
C VAL A 533 8.11 11.55 -1.88
N ARG A 534 9.17 12.05 -1.24
CA ARG A 534 9.10 12.87 -0.01
C ARG A 534 9.06 14.36 -0.35
N LYS A 535 7.90 14.88 -0.79
CA LYS A 535 7.75 16.30 -1.19
C LYS A 535 8.10 17.29 -0.06
N VAL A 536 7.90 16.93 1.20
CA VAL A 536 8.31 17.74 2.35
C VAL A 536 9.84 17.93 2.38
N GLU A 537 10.60 16.89 2.09
CA GLU A 537 12.05 16.96 2.01
C GLU A 537 12.50 17.80 0.81
N MET A 538 11.82 17.62 -0.33
CA MET A 538 12.08 18.43 -1.52
C MET A 538 11.85 19.92 -1.24
N ARG A 539 10.76 20.30 -0.56
CA ARG A 539 10.48 21.70 -0.17
C ARG A 539 11.59 22.27 0.70
N LYS A 540 12.07 21.53 1.70
CA LYS A 540 13.20 21.97 2.56
C LYS A 540 14.44 22.25 1.74
N ARG A 541 14.87 21.29 0.91
CA ARG A 541 16.03 21.44 0.04
C ARG A 541 15.85 22.56 -0.99
N ALA A 542 14.64 22.73 -1.53
CA ALA A 542 14.32 23.79 -2.49
C ALA A 542 14.54 25.18 -1.90
N ILE A 543 14.13 25.41 -0.63
CA ILE A 543 14.33 26.67 0.08
C ILE A 543 15.83 26.97 0.20
N GLU A 544 16.65 25.96 0.53
CA GLU A 544 18.12 26.09 0.61
C GLU A 544 18.72 26.39 -0.77
N ILE A 545 18.35 25.64 -1.81
CA ILE A 545 18.83 25.81 -3.19
C ILE A 545 18.51 27.20 -3.72
N LEU A 546 17.32 27.70 -3.47
CA LEU A 546 16.87 29.01 -3.95
C LEU A 546 17.35 30.17 -3.06
N GLY A 547 17.88 29.91 -1.87
CA GLY A 547 18.30 30.94 -0.91
C GLY A 547 17.14 31.82 -0.43
N ILE A 548 15.93 31.27 -0.37
CA ILE A 548 14.71 31.93 0.11
C ILE A 548 14.43 31.45 1.54
N ALA A 549 14.30 32.39 2.48
CA ALA A 549 14.00 32.09 3.90
C ALA A 549 12.55 32.43 4.21
#